data_4eeec6d47c2666b3764ffb385afe7f25
#
_entry.id   4eeec6d47c2666b3764ffb385afe7f25
#
_cell.length_a   1.000
_cell.length_b   1.000
_cell.length_c   1.000
_cell.angle_alpha   90.00
_cell.angle_beta   90.00
_cell.angle_gamma   90.00
#
_symmetry.space_group_name_H-M   'P 1'
#
loop_
_entity.id
_entity.type
_entity.pdbx_description
1 polymer ?
#
loop_
_entity_poly.entity_id
_entity_poly.type
_entity_poly.pdbx_seq_one_letter_code
_entity_poly.pdbx_strand_id
1 'polypeptide(L)'
;MQASRYAFCVLALLGVASIPASGTDWPRFRGPNGSGIADATGLPADLGDQRNILWKIFLPWGHSSPIISGNHIFLTAAEGGEETDAGREKVVDAGGQLVTFAIDRGNGEILWKKAAPRPRMERYEKTNSPASPSPVTDDENVYVFFGDFGLISYTVEGDERWRLPLGPFNNVNGHGSSPILVDDKVILVCDSDTAPYMLAVDKNTGKVIWKTDRPETTRSYVTPAVFQPKDGPLEVIVPSAYFLASYSADTGEKLWWVNGGGWQTKSTPIIHGDMIYSNSWEGGGQIPADGIPTFTEAIKKADKNGDGVMNEQELKIVEPKRKLYLIDLDHDKLVDQRDWEFHRIRRTSKSSLMAVRHGGRGNLTETDHLVWSLEKFLPNVPSPLIYDNVLYLIKDGGILSTLDPQTGEIFKQGRLRKALDKYYASPVGADDKVYMISHRAQGRRSVGDTDFPRLRGGGLRHARHRRESPVYSDSQYALLSGPTDKSIEARASS
;
A
#
# COMPACT_ATOMS: atom_id res chain seq x y z
N MET A 1 -75.36 -20.16 38.58
CA MET A 1 -74.69 -19.09 37.79
C MET A 1 -73.20 -19.23 37.99
N GLN A 2 -72.51 -19.92 37.05
CA GLN A 2 -71.03 -20.10 37.08
C GLN A 2 -70.44 -19.07 36.14
N ALA A 3 -69.54 -18.21 36.68
CA ALA A 3 -68.76 -17.28 35.89
C ALA A 3 -67.43 -17.92 35.53
N SER A 4 -67.22 -18.16 34.23
CA SER A 4 -66.00 -18.69 33.65
C SER A 4 -64.93 -17.57 33.57
N ARG A 5 -63.75 -17.79 34.18
CA ARG A 5 -62.62 -16.93 34.08
C ARG A 5 -61.73 -17.44 32.97
N TYR A 6 -61.60 -16.69 31.88
CA TYR A 6 -60.59 -16.91 30.85
C TYR A 6 -59.27 -16.20 31.27
N ALA A 7 -58.24 -17.00 31.47
CA ALA A 7 -56.88 -16.50 31.65
C ALA A 7 -56.23 -16.32 30.28
N PHE A 8 -55.91 -15.08 29.90
CA PHE A 8 -55.10 -14.78 28.74
C PHE A 8 -53.61 -14.95 29.10
N CYS A 9 -52.94 -15.99 28.54
CA CYS A 9 -51.51 -16.07 28.52
C CYS A 9 -50.97 -15.17 27.42
N VAL A 10 -50.34 -14.06 27.80
CA VAL A 10 -49.52 -13.25 26.89
C VAL A 10 -48.18 -13.90 26.78
N LEU A 11 -47.87 -14.57 25.68
CA LEU A 11 -46.54 -15.05 25.32
C LEU A 11 -45.73 -13.85 24.84
N ALA A 12 -44.84 -13.30 25.67
CA ALA A 12 -43.87 -12.33 25.24
C ALA A 12 -42.75 -13.08 24.44
N LEU A 13 -42.83 -12.99 23.15
CA LEU A 13 -41.69 -13.34 22.27
C LEU A 13 -40.58 -12.31 22.50
N LEU A 14 -39.64 -12.65 23.34
CA LEU A 14 -38.34 -11.97 23.38
C LEU A 14 -37.58 -12.32 22.08
N GLY A 15 -37.74 -11.47 21.09
CA GLY A 15 -36.85 -11.48 19.93
C GLY A 15 -35.41 -11.23 20.41
N VAL A 16 -34.59 -12.25 20.40
CA VAL A 16 -33.15 -12.09 20.53
C VAL A 16 -32.71 -11.37 19.26
N ALA A 17 -32.61 -10.04 19.36
CA ALA A 17 -31.89 -9.27 18.35
C ALA A 17 -30.43 -9.79 18.38
N SER A 18 -30.06 -10.53 17.36
CA SER A 18 -28.67 -10.82 17.08
C SER A 18 -27.99 -9.47 16.85
N ILE A 19 -27.18 -9.03 17.83
CA ILE A 19 -26.27 -7.90 17.67
C ILE A 19 -25.32 -8.35 16.57
N PRO A 20 -25.30 -7.70 15.39
CA PRO A 20 -24.31 -8.02 14.40
C PRO A 20 -22.94 -7.82 15.05
N ALA A 21 -22.06 -8.80 14.97
CA ALA A 21 -20.67 -8.63 15.38
C ALA A 21 -20.14 -7.41 14.63
N SER A 22 -19.90 -6.32 15.36
CA SER A 22 -19.32 -5.09 14.84
C SER A 22 -17.90 -5.44 14.41
N GLY A 23 -17.76 -5.95 13.20
CA GLY A 23 -16.45 -6.17 12.61
C GLY A 23 -15.83 -4.82 12.31
N THR A 24 -14.58 -4.65 12.64
CA THR A 24 -13.81 -3.43 12.39
C THR A 24 -13.83 -3.08 10.90
N ASP A 25 -14.13 -1.83 10.59
CA ASP A 25 -14.04 -1.32 9.23
C ASP A 25 -12.58 -1.17 8.82
N TRP A 26 -12.33 -1.36 7.52
CA TRP A 26 -11.02 -1.26 6.90
C TRP A 26 -11.13 -0.38 5.65
N PRO A 27 -11.36 0.94 5.83
CA PRO A 27 -11.95 1.80 4.78
C PRO A 27 -11.00 2.15 3.63
N ARG A 28 -9.72 1.80 3.72
CA ARG A 28 -8.69 2.10 2.71
C ARG A 28 -7.54 1.12 2.76
N PHE A 29 -6.60 1.25 1.82
CA PHE A 29 -5.35 0.50 1.83
C PHE A 29 -4.66 0.60 3.20
N ARG A 30 -4.37 -0.55 3.81
CA ARG A 30 -3.80 -0.71 5.16
C ARG A 30 -4.67 -0.19 6.31
N GLY A 31 -6.00 -0.09 6.13
CA GLY A 31 -6.94 0.28 7.18
C GLY A 31 -6.85 1.73 7.64
N PRO A 32 -7.31 2.04 8.87
CA PRO A 32 -7.35 3.40 9.38
C PRO A 32 -6.00 4.11 9.26
N ASN A 33 -5.98 5.20 8.52
CA ASN A 33 -4.81 6.03 8.21
C ASN A 33 -3.57 5.25 7.72
N GLY A 34 -3.77 4.09 7.08
CA GLY A 34 -2.66 3.25 6.60
C GLY A 34 -1.81 2.60 7.70
N SER A 35 -2.30 2.58 8.94
CA SER A 35 -1.57 2.10 10.12
C SER A 35 -1.25 0.61 10.07
N GLY A 36 -2.08 -0.19 9.41
CA GLY A 36 -2.00 -1.65 9.46
C GLY A 36 -2.54 -2.24 10.76
N ILE A 37 -3.31 -1.47 11.55
CA ILE A 37 -3.88 -1.90 12.83
C ILE A 37 -5.39 -2.04 12.71
N ALA A 38 -5.94 -3.13 13.21
CA ALA A 38 -7.37 -3.37 13.33
C ALA A 38 -7.78 -3.55 14.79
N ASP A 39 -8.94 -2.98 15.15
CA ASP A 39 -9.58 -3.14 16.46
C ASP A 39 -10.41 -4.45 16.54
N ALA A 40 -9.97 -5.49 15.87
CA ALA A 40 -10.63 -6.79 15.89
C ALA A 40 -10.13 -7.62 17.07
N THR A 41 -11.01 -8.38 17.69
CA THR A 41 -10.71 -9.29 18.80
C THR A 41 -11.18 -10.72 18.49
N GLY A 42 -10.64 -11.70 19.22
CA GLY A 42 -10.98 -13.12 19.01
C GLY A 42 -10.45 -13.69 17.69
N LEU A 43 -9.44 -13.06 17.10
CA LEU A 43 -8.89 -13.47 15.83
C LEU A 43 -8.12 -14.79 15.95
N PRO A 44 -8.27 -15.71 14.98
CA PRO A 44 -7.59 -17.00 14.99
C PRO A 44 -6.07 -16.84 14.85
N ALA A 45 -5.32 -17.62 15.61
CA ALA A 45 -3.87 -17.75 15.46
C ALA A 45 -3.48 -18.69 14.29
N ASP A 46 -4.39 -19.52 13.84
CA ASP A 46 -4.17 -20.46 12.74
C ASP A 46 -5.15 -20.18 11.60
N LEU A 47 -4.63 -19.65 10.51
CA LEU A 47 -5.35 -19.42 9.26
C LEU A 47 -4.88 -20.51 8.27
N GLY A 48 -5.73 -21.44 7.92
CA GLY A 48 -5.37 -22.55 7.02
C GLY A 48 -6.42 -22.77 5.95
N ASP A 49 -6.07 -23.55 4.91
CA ASP A 49 -6.88 -23.78 3.71
C ASP A 49 -8.31 -24.30 3.96
N GLN A 50 -8.58 -24.81 5.17
CA GLN A 50 -9.89 -25.32 5.57
C GLN A 50 -10.26 -24.95 7.01
N ARG A 51 -9.51 -24.05 7.66
CA ARG A 51 -9.77 -23.63 9.04
C ARG A 51 -9.99 -22.13 9.10
N ASN A 52 -11.05 -21.72 9.81
CA ASN A 52 -11.41 -20.34 10.01
C ASN A 52 -11.74 -19.57 8.70
N ILE A 53 -12.20 -20.29 7.67
CA ILE A 53 -12.70 -19.73 6.43
C ILE A 53 -14.21 -19.66 6.51
N LEU A 54 -14.79 -18.46 6.42
CA LEU A 54 -16.24 -18.25 6.34
C LEU A 54 -16.75 -18.58 4.94
N TRP A 55 -16.09 -18.04 3.94
CA TRP A 55 -16.40 -18.27 2.53
C TRP A 55 -15.17 -18.02 1.65
N LYS A 56 -15.25 -18.42 0.39
CA LYS A 56 -14.21 -18.27 -0.62
C LYS A 56 -14.83 -18.13 -1.99
N ILE A 57 -14.47 -17.08 -2.72
CA ILE A 57 -14.93 -16.86 -4.10
C ILE A 57 -13.75 -16.68 -5.04
N PHE A 58 -13.98 -16.98 -6.30
CA PHE A 58 -13.02 -16.72 -7.37
C PHE A 58 -13.23 -15.30 -7.91
N LEU A 59 -12.16 -14.56 -8.07
CA LEU A 59 -12.15 -13.23 -8.64
C LEU A 59 -11.16 -13.15 -9.81
N PRO A 60 -11.40 -12.28 -10.80
CA PRO A 60 -10.41 -11.98 -11.82
C PRO A 60 -9.12 -11.45 -11.23
N TRP A 61 -8.08 -11.44 -12.03
CA TRP A 61 -6.76 -11.02 -11.62
C TRP A 61 -6.69 -9.53 -11.21
N GLY A 62 -6.01 -9.23 -10.10
CA GLY A 62 -5.79 -7.89 -9.56
C GLY A 62 -4.87 -7.93 -8.34
N HIS A 63 -4.34 -6.79 -7.93
CA HIS A 63 -3.48 -6.66 -6.75
C HIS A 63 -4.00 -5.66 -5.73
N SER A 64 -5.21 -5.13 -5.92
CA SER A 64 -5.82 -4.25 -4.92
C SER A 64 -6.07 -5.02 -3.62
N SER A 65 -5.82 -4.37 -2.50
CA SER A 65 -6.25 -4.90 -1.21
C SER A 65 -7.76 -4.67 -1.05
N PRO A 66 -8.51 -5.67 -0.54
CA PRO A 66 -9.90 -5.45 -0.18
C PRO A 66 -10.01 -4.38 0.90
N ILE A 67 -11.02 -3.54 0.80
CA ILE A 67 -11.43 -2.61 1.85
C ILE A 67 -12.81 -3.03 2.37
N ILE A 68 -13.12 -2.68 3.62
CA ILE A 68 -14.33 -3.12 4.33
C ILE A 68 -15.04 -1.89 4.89
N SER A 69 -16.33 -1.79 4.63
CA SER A 69 -17.23 -0.82 5.21
C SER A 69 -18.57 -1.49 5.50
N GLY A 70 -18.94 -1.59 6.77
CA GLY A 70 -20.15 -2.30 7.21
C GLY A 70 -20.17 -3.73 6.68
N ASN A 71 -21.22 -4.07 5.89
CA ASN A 71 -21.37 -5.38 5.27
C ASN A 71 -20.78 -5.50 3.85
N HIS A 72 -20.06 -4.50 3.37
CA HIS A 72 -19.50 -4.49 2.04
C HIS A 72 -17.97 -4.69 2.06
N ILE A 73 -17.49 -5.44 1.06
CA ILE A 73 -16.07 -5.52 0.71
C ILE A 73 -15.93 -4.98 -0.70
N PHE A 74 -15.02 -4.02 -0.90
CA PHE A 74 -14.75 -3.46 -2.22
C PHE A 74 -13.32 -3.78 -2.65
N LEU A 75 -13.14 -4.09 -3.93
CA LEU A 75 -11.84 -4.29 -4.56
C LEU A 75 -11.91 -4.05 -6.06
N THR A 76 -10.75 -3.91 -6.69
CA THR A 76 -10.60 -3.77 -8.13
C THR A 76 -9.89 -4.97 -8.73
N ALA A 77 -10.22 -5.30 -9.98
CA ALA A 77 -9.60 -6.38 -10.74
C ALA A 77 -9.55 -6.05 -12.24
N ALA A 78 -8.79 -6.85 -13.00
CA ALA A 78 -8.78 -6.86 -14.45
C ALA A 78 -9.39 -8.17 -14.95
N GLU A 79 -10.39 -8.09 -15.83
CA GLU A 79 -11.15 -9.23 -16.33
C GLU A 79 -11.01 -9.37 -17.83
N GLY A 80 -10.73 -10.59 -18.30
CA GLY A 80 -10.52 -10.87 -19.73
C GLY A 80 -9.26 -10.21 -20.30
N GLY A 81 -9.14 -10.24 -21.62
CA GLY A 81 -7.96 -9.77 -22.34
C GLY A 81 -6.81 -10.76 -22.31
N GLU A 82 -5.87 -10.58 -23.21
CA GLU A 82 -4.65 -11.36 -23.29
C GLU A 82 -3.48 -10.52 -22.75
N GLU A 83 -2.65 -11.13 -21.92
CA GLU A 83 -1.38 -10.53 -21.52
C GLU A 83 -0.36 -10.66 -22.64
N THR A 84 0.17 -9.55 -23.13
CA THR A 84 1.33 -9.56 -24.01
C THR A 84 2.61 -9.44 -23.20
N ASP A 85 3.54 -10.36 -23.40
CA ASP A 85 4.86 -10.31 -22.75
C ASP A 85 5.83 -9.50 -23.62
N ALA A 86 6.14 -8.28 -23.19
CA ALA A 86 7.14 -7.41 -23.78
C ALA A 86 8.45 -7.42 -22.98
N GLY A 87 8.90 -8.60 -22.57
CA GLY A 87 10.12 -8.78 -21.79
C GLY A 87 9.92 -8.58 -20.29
N ARG A 88 10.29 -7.42 -19.73
CA ARG A 88 10.03 -7.12 -18.32
C ARG A 88 8.66 -6.53 -18.04
N GLU A 89 8.04 -6.01 -19.06
CA GLU A 89 6.76 -5.31 -19.01
C GLU A 89 5.65 -6.18 -19.56
N LYS A 90 4.47 -6.04 -19.03
CA LYS A 90 3.25 -6.65 -19.54
C LYS A 90 2.21 -5.58 -19.82
N VAL A 91 1.36 -5.85 -20.78
CA VAL A 91 0.20 -5.03 -21.10
C VAL A 91 -0.97 -5.98 -21.27
N VAL A 92 -2.08 -5.71 -20.61
CA VAL A 92 -3.34 -6.42 -20.87
C VAL A 92 -3.91 -5.88 -22.16
N ASP A 93 -4.22 -6.76 -23.08
CA ASP A 93 -4.74 -6.46 -24.37
C ASP A 93 -6.10 -5.70 -24.33
N ALA A 94 -6.49 -5.11 -25.47
CA ALA A 94 -7.68 -4.27 -25.62
C ALA A 94 -9.01 -4.96 -25.29
N GLY A 95 -9.07 -6.29 -25.24
CA GLY A 95 -10.25 -7.05 -24.81
C GLY A 95 -10.51 -7.05 -23.31
N GLY A 96 -9.51 -6.70 -22.49
CA GLY A 96 -9.64 -6.73 -21.02
C GLY A 96 -10.39 -5.52 -20.45
N GLN A 97 -11.16 -5.76 -19.39
CA GLN A 97 -11.91 -4.75 -18.66
C GLN A 97 -11.32 -4.53 -17.27
N LEU A 98 -11.29 -3.28 -16.83
CA LEU A 98 -11.05 -2.92 -15.45
C LEU A 98 -12.38 -2.91 -14.72
N VAL A 99 -12.46 -3.59 -13.58
CA VAL A 99 -13.71 -3.79 -12.86
C VAL A 99 -13.56 -3.46 -11.38
N THR A 100 -14.62 -2.91 -10.81
CA THR A 100 -14.80 -2.75 -9.37
C THR A 100 -15.88 -3.72 -8.90
N PHE A 101 -15.62 -4.40 -7.79
CA PHE A 101 -16.57 -5.32 -7.14
C PHE A 101 -17.02 -4.77 -5.80
N ALA A 102 -18.29 -4.96 -5.49
CA ALA A 102 -18.80 -5.01 -4.12
C ALA A 102 -19.23 -6.43 -3.80
N ILE A 103 -18.84 -6.91 -2.63
CA ILE A 103 -19.07 -8.28 -2.18
C ILE A 103 -19.69 -8.21 -0.80
N ASP A 104 -20.72 -9.04 -0.55
CA ASP A 104 -21.28 -9.22 0.78
C ASP A 104 -20.25 -9.85 1.72
N ARG A 105 -19.97 -9.18 2.83
CA ARG A 105 -18.97 -9.60 3.81
C ARG A 105 -19.35 -10.92 4.50
N GLY A 106 -20.65 -11.16 4.69
CA GLY A 106 -21.14 -12.32 5.44
C GLY A 106 -21.06 -13.62 4.66
N ASN A 107 -21.31 -13.59 3.34
CA ASN A 107 -21.46 -14.80 2.52
C ASN A 107 -20.58 -14.85 1.26
N GLY A 108 -19.92 -13.74 0.89
CA GLY A 108 -19.08 -13.67 -0.31
C GLY A 108 -19.85 -13.49 -1.62
N GLU A 109 -21.13 -13.18 -1.59
CA GLU A 109 -21.93 -12.91 -2.78
C GLU A 109 -21.47 -11.60 -3.45
N ILE A 110 -21.34 -11.59 -4.77
CA ILE A 110 -21.04 -10.38 -5.54
C ILE A 110 -22.34 -9.56 -5.63
N LEU A 111 -22.40 -8.46 -4.88
CA LEU A 111 -23.55 -7.55 -4.87
C LEU A 111 -23.65 -6.76 -6.16
N TRP A 112 -22.51 -6.25 -6.64
CA TRP A 112 -22.43 -5.60 -7.93
C TRP A 112 -21.00 -5.66 -8.50
N LYS A 113 -20.92 -5.49 -9.81
CA LYS A 113 -19.69 -5.38 -10.59
C LYS A 113 -19.83 -4.24 -11.61
N LYS A 114 -18.90 -3.30 -11.62
CA LYS A 114 -18.90 -2.14 -12.52
C LYS A 114 -17.63 -2.10 -13.33
N ALA A 115 -17.78 -2.04 -14.65
CA ALA A 115 -16.65 -1.86 -15.57
C ALA A 115 -16.27 -0.38 -15.66
N ALA A 116 -14.97 -0.09 -15.59
CA ALA A 116 -14.45 1.24 -15.83
C ALA A 116 -14.17 1.47 -17.32
N PRO A 117 -14.28 2.71 -17.83
CA PRO A 117 -13.77 3.06 -19.15
C PRO A 117 -12.26 2.77 -19.23
N ARG A 118 -11.80 2.31 -20.38
CA ARG A 118 -10.38 1.99 -20.62
C ARG A 118 -9.90 2.59 -21.94
N PRO A 119 -9.69 3.93 -22.01
CA PRO A 119 -9.32 4.61 -23.25
C PRO A 119 -7.88 4.33 -23.70
N ARG A 120 -7.05 3.78 -22.80
CA ARG A 120 -5.65 3.43 -23.04
C ARG A 120 -5.26 2.19 -22.24
N MET A 121 -4.11 1.62 -22.56
CA MET A 121 -3.47 0.54 -21.81
C MET A 121 -2.09 1.03 -21.39
N GLU A 122 -1.88 1.18 -20.09
CA GLU A 122 -0.58 1.50 -19.54
C GLU A 122 0.22 0.23 -19.26
N ARG A 123 1.53 0.37 -19.25
CA ARG A 123 2.44 -0.73 -18.97
C ARG A 123 2.45 -1.05 -17.48
N TYR A 124 2.75 -2.28 -17.14
CA TYR A 124 2.99 -2.70 -15.76
C TYR A 124 4.05 -3.81 -15.72
N GLU A 125 4.72 -3.94 -14.58
CA GLU A 125 5.70 -5.00 -14.33
C GLU A 125 4.97 -6.33 -14.14
N LYS A 126 5.61 -7.48 -14.51
CA LYS A 126 4.97 -8.83 -14.51
C LYS A 126 4.37 -9.24 -13.16
N THR A 127 4.87 -8.72 -12.04
CA THR A 127 4.36 -8.99 -10.69
C THR A 127 3.34 -7.98 -10.22
N ASN A 128 2.92 -7.07 -11.11
CA ASN A 128 1.90 -6.07 -10.87
C ASN A 128 0.67 -6.33 -11.77
N SER A 129 -0.36 -5.50 -11.65
CA SER A 129 -1.58 -5.57 -12.47
C SER A 129 -2.09 -4.17 -12.82
N PRO A 130 -2.95 -4.03 -13.85
CA PRO A 130 -3.60 -2.75 -14.13
C PRO A 130 -4.62 -2.33 -13.05
N ALA A 131 -4.96 -3.23 -12.12
CA ALA A 131 -5.87 -3.02 -11.00
C ALA A 131 -5.15 -3.23 -9.65
N SER A 132 -4.07 -2.49 -9.41
CA SER A 132 -3.30 -2.55 -8.16
C SER A 132 -3.69 -1.53 -7.12
N PRO A 133 -4.08 -0.28 -7.46
CA PRO A 133 -4.59 0.65 -6.48
C PRO A 133 -5.84 0.12 -5.77
N SER A 134 -5.85 0.22 -4.45
CA SER A 134 -6.99 -0.19 -3.63
C SER A 134 -8.04 0.92 -3.56
N PRO A 135 -9.32 0.59 -3.48
CA PRO A 135 -10.37 1.57 -3.22
C PRO A 135 -10.21 2.29 -1.88
N VAL A 136 -10.95 3.38 -1.69
CA VAL A 136 -11.21 4.02 -0.40
C VAL A 136 -12.70 4.32 -0.27
N THR A 137 -13.25 4.29 0.94
CA THR A 137 -14.67 4.52 1.21
C THR A 137 -14.88 5.47 2.39
N ASP A 138 -16.00 6.20 2.38
CA ASP A 138 -16.52 7.01 3.49
C ASP A 138 -17.84 6.45 4.05
N ASP A 139 -18.07 5.15 3.87
CA ASP A 139 -19.23 4.36 4.26
C ASP A 139 -20.51 4.60 3.42
N GLU A 140 -20.61 5.71 2.71
CA GLU A 140 -21.68 6.01 1.76
C GLU A 140 -21.23 5.82 0.30
N ASN A 141 -19.97 6.07 0.04
CA ASN A 141 -19.41 6.09 -1.30
C ASN A 141 -18.06 5.39 -1.38
N VAL A 142 -17.75 4.89 -2.57
CA VAL A 142 -16.49 4.22 -2.90
C VAL A 142 -15.78 5.00 -3.99
N TYR A 143 -14.48 5.20 -3.81
CA TYR A 143 -13.62 5.91 -4.75
C TYR A 143 -12.53 4.97 -5.23
N VAL A 144 -12.40 4.81 -6.52
CA VAL A 144 -11.44 3.90 -7.16
C VAL A 144 -10.56 4.64 -8.14
N PHE A 145 -9.33 4.19 -8.28
CA PHE A 145 -8.38 4.71 -9.25
C PHE A 145 -7.84 3.59 -10.13
N PHE A 146 -7.86 3.83 -11.43
CA PHE A 146 -7.20 2.99 -12.44
C PHE A 146 -6.23 3.85 -13.27
N GLY A 147 -4.98 3.41 -13.41
CA GLY A 147 -3.98 4.09 -14.23
C GLY A 147 -4.46 4.30 -15.67
N ASP A 148 -5.13 3.31 -16.25
CA ASP A 148 -5.63 3.34 -17.61
C ASP A 148 -6.79 4.31 -17.83
N PHE A 149 -7.39 4.85 -16.76
CA PHE A 149 -8.52 5.77 -16.85
C PHE A 149 -8.38 7.03 -15.98
N GLY A 150 -8.31 6.85 -14.65
CA GLY A 150 -8.40 7.92 -13.66
C GLY A 150 -9.24 7.54 -12.45
N LEU A 151 -9.90 8.51 -11.83
CA LEU A 151 -10.74 8.35 -10.65
C LEU A 151 -12.21 8.14 -11.05
N ILE A 152 -12.90 7.28 -10.29
CA ILE A 152 -14.35 7.07 -10.37
C ILE A 152 -14.91 6.99 -8.96
N SER A 153 -16.08 7.55 -8.73
CA SER A 153 -16.86 7.39 -7.51
C SER A 153 -18.17 6.66 -7.78
N TYR A 154 -18.48 5.71 -6.90
CA TYR A 154 -19.77 5.01 -6.85
C TYR A 154 -20.41 5.22 -5.47
N THR A 155 -21.72 5.08 -5.37
CA THR A 155 -22.35 4.81 -4.08
C THR A 155 -21.98 3.38 -3.62
N VAL A 156 -22.21 3.05 -2.35
CA VAL A 156 -21.98 1.66 -1.87
C VAL A 156 -22.90 0.66 -2.56
N GLU A 157 -24.05 1.08 -3.11
CA GLU A 157 -24.98 0.29 -3.92
C GLU A 157 -24.55 0.16 -5.38
N GLY A 158 -23.51 0.89 -5.81
CA GLY A 158 -22.91 0.78 -7.13
C GLY A 158 -23.41 1.78 -8.16
N ASP A 159 -24.15 2.82 -7.79
CA ASP A 159 -24.49 3.89 -8.71
C ASP A 159 -23.30 4.80 -8.93
N GLU A 160 -22.97 5.05 -10.19
CA GLU A 160 -21.86 5.96 -10.52
C GLU A 160 -22.25 7.40 -10.22
N ARG A 161 -21.42 8.08 -9.42
CA ARG A 161 -21.64 9.48 -9.00
C ARG A 161 -20.90 10.46 -9.91
N TRP A 162 -19.64 10.20 -10.14
CA TRP A 162 -18.79 11.01 -11.03
C TRP A 162 -17.57 10.20 -11.49
N ARG A 163 -16.93 10.70 -12.55
CA ARG A 163 -15.67 10.20 -13.07
C ARG A 163 -14.74 11.35 -13.47
N LEU A 164 -13.45 11.16 -13.26
CA LEU A 164 -12.40 12.12 -13.64
C LEU A 164 -11.30 11.39 -14.42
N PRO A 165 -11.22 11.54 -15.74
CA PRO A 165 -10.11 11.02 -16.52
C PRO A 165 -8.79 11.68 -16.08
N LEU A 166 -7.75 10.87 -15.88
CA LEU A 166 -6.40 11.30 -15.53
C LEU A 166 -5.38 10.56 -16.40
N GLY A 167 -4.17 11.11 -16.53
CA GLY A 167 -3.10 10.54 -17.34
C GLY A 167 -3.11 11.03 -18.81
N PRO A 168 -2.34 10.43 -19.74
CA PRO A 168 -1.54 9.22 -19.54
C PRO A 168 -0.41 9.41 -18.53
N PHE A 169 0.04 8.28 -17.95
CA PHE A 169 1.14 8.28 -16.99
C PHE A 169 2.34 7.53 -17.59
N ASN A 170 3.52 8.10 -17.48
CA ASN A 170 4.75 7.39 -17.83
C ASN A 170 5.28 6.66 -16.60
N ASN A 171 4.78 5.44 -16.39
CA ASN A 171 5.18 4.60 -15.27
C ASN A 171 5.33 3.14 -15.73
N VAL A 172 6.56 2.73 -16.01
CA VAL A 172 6.87 1.42 -16.60
C VAL A 172 6.49 0.21 -15.72
N ASN A 173 6.29 0.42 -14.43
CA ASN A 173 5.89 -0.68 -13.52
C ASN A 173 4.38 -0.66 -13.23
N GLY A 174 3.60 0.22 -13.84
CA GLY A 174 2.19 0.44 -13.53
C GLY A 174 1.98 1.28 -12.26
N HIS A 175 0.75 1.36 -11.79
CA HIS A 175 0.38 2.13 -10.61
C HIS A 175 0.28 1.26 -9.36
N GLY A 176 0.58 1.85 -8.19
CA GLY A 176 0.42 1.23 -6.89
C GLY A 176 -0.14 2.18 -5.84
N SER A 177 -0.15 3.49 -6.12
CA SER A 177 -0.70 4.51 -5.23
C SER A 177 -2.22 4.41 -5.16
N SER A 178 -2.77 4.26 -3.97
CA SER A 178 -4.21 4.23 -3.74
C SER A 178 -4.71 5.62 -3.33
N PRO A 179 -5.94 6.01 -3.70
CA PRO A 179 -6.55 7.24 -3.21
C PRO A 179 -6.77 7.17 -1.69
N ILE A 180 -6.78 8.34 -1.07
CA ILE A 180 -7.15 8.51 0.34
C ILE A 180 -8.25 9.56 0.48
N LEU A 181 -9.01 9.48 1.57
CA LEU A 181 -9.97 10.49 1.97
C LEU A 181 -9.38 11.38 3.06
N VAL A 182 -9.54 12.69 2.90
CA VAL A 182 -9.20 13.71 3.88
C VAL A 182 -10.31 14.74 3.89
N ASP A 183 -11.12 14.76 4.93
CA ASP A 183 -12.32 15.58 5.05
C ASP A 183 -13.27 15.41 3.84
N ASP A 184 -13.45 16.44 3.06
CA ASP A 184 -14.27 16.49 1.85
C ASP A 184 -13.49 16.18 0.54
N LYS A 185 -12.25 15.72 0.65
CA LYS A 185 -11.34 15.54 -0.47
C LYS A 185 -10.94 14.08 -0.70
N VAL A 186 -10.87 13.67 -1.96
CA VAL A 186 -10.12 12.50 -2.40
C VAL A 186 -8.74 12.97 -2.86
N ILE A 187 -7.68 12.52 -2.21
CA ILE A 187 -6.29 12.87 -2.55
C ILE A 187 -5.60 11.66 -3.19
N LEU A 188 -4.90 11.91 -4.30
CA LEU A 188 -4.16 10.90 -5.05
C LEU A 188 -2.75 11.39 -5.39
N VAL A 189 -1.76 10.53 -5.16
CA VAL A 189 -0.37 10.74 -5.60
C VAL A 189 -0.19 10.07 -6.96
N CYS A 190 0.19 10.85 -7.96
CA CYS A 190 0.42 10.44 -9.34
C CYS A 190 1.90 10.62 -9.72
N ASP A 191 2.80 10.08 -8.90
CA ASP A 191 4.23 10.11 -9.18
C ASP A 191 4.55 9.25 -10.40
N SER A 192 5.13 9.86 -11.41
CA SER A 192 5.53 9.25 -12.67
C SER A 192 6.87 9.80 -13.13
N ASP A 193 7.46 9.23 -14.20
CA ASP A 193 8.79 9.62 -14.62
C ASP A 193 8.86 10.98 -15.32
N THR A 194 7.77 11.42 -15.95
CA THR A 194 7.78 12.65 -16.75
C THR A 194 7.09 13.84 -16.10
N ALA A 195 5.88 13.65 -15.60
CA ALA A 195 5.06 14.73 -15.05
C ALA A 195 4.44 14.30 -13.71
N PRO A 196 5.26 14.07 -12.67
CA PRO A 196 4.76 13.67 -11.36
C PRO A 196 3.96 14.81 -10.72
N TYR A 197 2.81 14.47 -10.14
CA TYR A 197 1.98 15.40 -9.42
C TYR A 197 1.17 14.72 -8.32
N MET A 198 0.57 15.51 -7.46
CA MET A 198 -0.46 15.12 -6.51
C MET A 198 -1.68 16.01 -6.71
N LEU A 199 -2.88 15.47 -6.53
CA LEU A 199 -4.10 16.26 -6.63
C LEU A 199 -5.08 15.93 -5.51
N ALA A 200 -5.94 16.90 -5.18
CA ALA A 200 -7.16 16.69 -4.43
C ALA A 200 -8.36 17.04 -5.30
N VAL A 201 -9.39 16.19 -5.18
CA VAL A 201 -10.69 16.45 -5.80
C VAL A 201 -11.76 16.48 -4.73
N ASP A 202 -12.79 17.30 -4.94
CA ASP A 202 -13.99 17.31 -4.11
C ASP A 202 -14.67 15.94 -4.20
N LYS A 203 -14.85 15.28 -3.07
CA LYS A 203 -15.36 13.91 -3.00
C LYS A 203 -16.78 13.74 -3.52
N ASN A 204 -17.57 14.83 -3.55
CA ASN A 204 -18.96 14.80 -3.97
C ASN A 204 -19.12 15.05 -5.47
N THR A 205 -18.26 15.86 -6.05
CA THR A 205 -18.40 16.32 -7.44
C THR A 205 -17.32 15.82 -8.39
N GLY A 206 -16.18 15.32 -7.87
CA GLY A 206 -15.02 14.95 -8.66
C GLY A 206 -14.25 16.14 -9.25
N LYS A 207 -14.59 17.38 -8.89
CA LYS A 207 -13.87 18.59 -9.36
C LYS A 207 -12.52 18.72 -8.66
N VAL A 208 -11.49 19.04 -9.43
CA VAL A 208 -10.15 19.31 -8.88
C VAL A 208 -10.21 20.54 -8.00
N ILE A 209 -9.79 20.39 -6.73
CA ILE A 209 -9.65 21.49 -5.76
C ILE A 209 -8.26 22.10 -5.91
N TRP A 210 -7.21 21.25 -5.90
CA TRP A 210 -5.84 21.66 -6.14
C TRP A 210 -5.04 20.56 -6.84
N LYS A 211 -3.99 20.95 -7.52
CA LYS A 211 -2.99 20.08 -8.13
C LYS A 211 -1.60 20.65 -7.84
N THR A 212 -0.69 19.82 -7.35
CA THR A 212 0.69 20.21 -7.04
C THR A 212 1.64 19.40 -7.90
N ASP A 213 2.37 20.06 -8.78
CA ASP A 213 3.44 19.42 -9.55
C ASP A 213 4.61 19.09 -8.64
N ARG A 214 5.27 17.96 -8.92
CA ARG A 214 6.32 17.39 -8.08
C ARG A 214 7.58 17.04 -8.90
N PRO A 215 8.18 18.01 -9.61
CA PRO A 215 9.26 17.77 -10.58
C PRO A 215 10.53 17.18 -9.96
N GLU A 216 10.69 17.31 -8.63
CA GLU A 216 11.80 16.79 -7.86
C GLU A 216 11.74 15.28 -7.58
N THR A 217 10.70 14.60 -8.04
CA THR A 217 10.55 13.14 -7.90
C THR A 217 10.39 12.43 -9.24
N THR A 218 10.48 11.12 -9.21
CA THR A 218 10.12 10.22 -10.30
C THR A 218 9.04 9.26 -9.82
N ARG A 219 8.82 8.16 -10.53
CA ARG A 219 7.85 7.14 -10.14
C ARG A 219 8.03 6.67 -8.70
N SER A 220 6.94 6.72 -7.96
CA SER A 220 6.74 6.10 -6.66
C SER A 220 5.38 5.40 -6.63
N TYR A 221 5.16 4.53 -5.65
CA TYR A 221 3.95 3.68 -5.58
C TYR A 221 3.28 3.81 -4.22
N VAL A 222 3.52 4.90 -3.54
CA VAL A 222 3.09 5.10 -2.15
C VAL A 222 1.62 5.50 -2.05
N THR A 223 0.96 4.95 -1.06
CA THR A 223 -0.29 5.50 -0.56
C THR A 223 0.05 6.40 0.63
N PRO A 224 -0.34 7.68 0.62
CA PRO A 224 0.02 8.63 1.68
C PRO A 224 -0.72 8.35 2.98
N ALA A 225 -0.23 8.91 4.09
CA ALA A 225 -0.93 8.98 5.37
C ALA A 225 -1.26 10.43 5.73
N VAL A 226 -2.17 10.62 6.68
CA VAL A 226 -2.58 11.94 7.16
C VAL A 226 -2.00 12.16 8.54
N PHE A 227 -1.34 13.28 8.75
CA PHE A 227 -0.90 13.74 10.06
C PHE A 227 -1.81 14.86 10.53
N GLN A 228 -2.33 14.73 11.75
CA GLN A 228 -3.10 15.78 12.41
C GLN A 228 -2.20 16.48 13.44
N PRO A 229 -1.71 17.70 13.15
CA PRO A 229 -1.02 18.51 14.16
C PRO A 229 -1.94 18.86 15.33
N LYS A 230 -1.36 19.12 16.49
CA LYS A 230 -2.13 19.67 17.63
C LYS A 230 -2.74 21.02 17.28
N ASP A 231 -1.95 21.86 16.60
CA ASP A 231 -2.32 23.17 16.13
C ASP A 231 -2.01 23.27 14.62
N GLY A 232 -3.00 23.57 13.80
CA GLY A 232 -2.83 23.72 12.36
C GLY A 232 -3.65 22.75 11.52
N PRO A 233 -3.59 22.93 10.18
CA PRO A 233 -4.35 22.12 9.23
C PRO A 233 -3.78 20.69 9.14
N LEU A 234 -4.59 19.78 8.60
CA LEU A 234 -4.17 18.42 8.26
C LEU A 234 -3.02 18.45 7.24
N GLU A 235 -2.07 17.56 7.46
CA GLU A 235 -0.92 17.38 6.60
C GLU A 235 -0.95 16.02 5.91
N VAL A 236 -0.68 15.99 4.61
CA VAL A 236 -0.55 14.75 3.81
C VAL A 236 0.93 14.38 3.75
N ILE A 237 1.27 13.24 4.32
CA ILE A 237 2.64 12.73 4.41
C ILE A 237 2.89 11.79 3.24
N VAL A 238 3.84 12.18 2.38
CA VAL A 238 4.12 11.50 1.10
C VAL A 238 5.59 11.10 1.02
N PRO A 239 5.94 9.84 1.25
CA PRO A 239 7.22 9.31 0.82
C PRO A 239 7.30 9.32 -0.71
N SER A 240 8.46 9.68 -1.23
CA SER A 240 8.69 9.78 -2.67
C SER A 240 10.00 9.12 -3.05
N ALA A 241 10.33 9.10 -4.33
CA ALA A 241 11.68 8.79 -4.73
C ALA A 241 12.63 9.86 -4.14
N TYR A 242 13.55 9.43 -3.29
CA TYR A 242 14.66 10.19 -2.69
C TYR A 242 14.31 11.19 -1.57
N PHE A 243 13.05 11.33 -1.17
CA PHE A 243 12.68 12.18 -0.04
C PHE A 243 11.33 11.80 0.58
N LEU A 244 11.11 12.23 1.81
CA LEU A 244 9.83 12.26 2.49
C LEU A 244 9.37 13.72 2.55
N ALA A 245 8.10 14.01 2.23
CA ALA A 245 7.58 15.36 2.34
C ALA A 245 6.18 15.39 2.96
N SER A 246 5.84 16.54 3.53
CA SER A 246 4.51 16.89 3.98
C SER A 246 3.92 18.00 3.13
N TYR A 247 2.62 17.89 2.88
CA TYR A 247 1.84 18.86 2.13
C TYR A 247 0.59 19.26 2.92
N SER A 248 0.17 20.50 2.79
CA SER A 248 -1.14 20.95 3.30
C SER A 248 -2.25 20.16 2.61
N ALA A 249 -3.14 19.53 3.37
CA ALA A 249 -4.31 18.86 2.82
C ALA A 249 -5.29 19.84 2.15
N ASP A 250 -5.30 21.10 2.57
CA ASP A 250 -6.21 22.12 2.04
C ASP A 250 -5.73 22.74 0.74
N THR A 251 -4.43 22.98 0.60
CA THR A 251 -3.87 23.75 -0.52
C THR A 251 -2.94 22.95 -1.43
N GLY A 252 -2.46 21.79 -0.98
CA GLY A 252 -1.43 21.03 -1.68
C GLY A 252 -0.02 21.63 -1.58
N GLU A 253 0.16 22.72 -0.81
CA GLU A 253 1.47 23.34 -0.61
C GLU A 253 2.42 22.40 0.13
N LYS A 254 3.68 22.30 -0.35
CA LYS A 254 4.74 21.53 0.34
C LYS A 254 5.22 22.29 1.56
N LEU A 255 5.05 21.71 2.74
CA LEU A 255 5.30 22.36 4.02
C LEU A 255 6.72 22.11 4.53
N TRP A 256 7.17 20.85 4.47
CA TRP A 256 8.51 20.45 4.86
C TRP A 256 8.93 19.17 4.10
N TRP A 257 10.23 18.89 4.10
CA TRP A 257 10.76 17.65 3.53
C TRP A 257 12.07 17.23 4.19
N VAL A 258 12.36 15.94 4.12
CA VAL A 258 13.64 15.32 4.48
C VAL A 258 14.17 14.58 3.26
N ASN A 259 15.33 14.96 2.78
CA ASN A 259 16.01 14.29 1.67
C ASN A 259 16.58 12.94 2.15
N GLY A 260 16.69 12.00 1.25
CA GLY A 260 17.17 10.65 1.50
C GLY A 260 16.18 9.59 1.06
N GLY A 261 16.57 8.35 1.26
CA GLY A 261 15.77 7.23 0.79
C GLY A 261 16.16 6.75 -0.61
N GLY A 262 15.60 5.61 -0.97
CA GLY A 262 15.85 4.96 -2.25
C GLY A 262 14.90 5.41 -3.34
N TRP A 263 15.11 4.86 -4.51
CA TRP A 263 14.25 5.01 -5.67
C TRP A 263 13.03 4.09 -5.55
N GLN A 264 11.95 4.43 -6.26
CA GLN A 264 10.73 3.60 -6.35
C GLN A 264 10.13 3.23 -4.97
N THR A 265 9.96 4.21 -4.11
CA THR A 265 9.35 4.00 -2.80
C THR A 265 7.94 3.40 -2.94
N LYS A 266 7.64 2.37 -2.13
CA LYS A 266 6.40 1.59 -2.19
C LYS A 266 5.65 1.59 -0.86
N SER A 267 6.37 1.90 0.21
CA SER A 267 5.92 1.78 1.58
C SER A 267 5.04 2.96 2.00
N THR A 268 3.86 2.68 2.53
CA THR A 268 3.02 3.68 3.22
C THR A 268 3.76 4.20 4.46
N PRO A 269 3.77 5.50 4.71
CA PRO A 269 4.35 6.06 5.94
C PRO A 269 3.50 5.69 7.15
N ILE A 270 4.14 5.48 8.29
CA ILE A 270 3.46 5.21 9.56
C ILE A 270 3.55 6.44 10.44
N ILE A 271 2.45 6.77 11.09
CA ILE A 271 2.36 7.85 12.07
C ILE A 271 2.14 7.24 13.44
N HIS A 272 2.97 7.64 14.40
CA HIS A 272 2.88 7.20 15.78
C HIS A 272 3.24 8.35 16.73
N GLY A 273 2.22 8.94 17.34
CA GLY A 273 2.37 10.18 18.11
C GLY A 273 2.80 11.34 17.21
N ASP A 274 3.89 12.00 17.56
CA ASP A 274 4.51 13.07 16.78
C ASP A 274 5.59 12.58 15.79
N MET A 275 5.76 11.27 15.69
CA MET A 275 6.76 10.64 14.84
C MET A 275 6.16 10.10 13.55
N ILE A 276 6.91 10.26 12.47
CA ILE A 276 6.60 9.82 11.11
C ILE A 276 7.70 8.89 10.64
N TYR A 277 7.34 7.67 10.21
CA TYR A 277 8.29 6.65 9.75
C TYR A 277 8.09 6.38 8.27
N SER A 278 9.17 6.50 7.50
CA SER A 278 9.19 6.26 6.06
C SER A 278 10.26 5.26 5.69
N ASN A 279 9.85 4.15 5.06
CA ASN A 279 10.76 3.12 4.57
C ASN A 279 10.91 3.21 3.06
N SER A 280 12.14 3.16 2.60
CA SER A 280 12.49 3.04 1.19
C SER A 280 13.54 1.96 0.98
N TRP A 281 13.48 1.27 -0.14
CA TRP A 281 14.45 0.28 -0.55
C TRP A 281 14.71 0.41 -2.04
N GLU A 282 15.88 0.04 -2.49
CA GLU A 282 16.38 0.17 -3.86
C GLU A 282 17.24 1.42 -4.05
N GLY A 283 18.24 1.55 -3.20
CA GLY A 283 19.28 2.54 -3.38
C GLY A 283 20.43 2.02 -4.25
N GLY A 284 21.07 2.92 -4.96
CA GLY A 284 22.38 2.66 -5.57
C GLY A 284 23.47 2.56 -4.50
N GLY A 285 23.64 3.57 -3.71
CA GLY A 285 24.40 3.68 -2.44
C GLY A 285 25.84 3.19 -2.40
N GLN A 286 26.37 2.76 -3.55
CA GLN A 286 27.71 2.17 -3.64
C GLN A 286 28.73 3.12 -4.24
N ILE A 287 28.30 4.28 -4.73
CA ILE A 287 29.17 5.27 -5.38
C ILE A 287 29.08 6.55 -4.56
N PRO A 288 30.23 7.17 -4.21
CA PRO A 288 30.25 8.50 -3.60
C PRO A 288 29.54 9.53 -4.48
N ALA A 289 29.01 10.59 -3.88
CA ALA A 289 28.24 11.62 -4.61
C ALA A 289 29.04 12.30 -5.74
N ASP A 290 30.34 12.41 -5.56
CA ASP A 290 31.32 12.93 -6.54
C ASP A 290 31.78 11.88 -7.57
N GLY A 291 31.39 10.62 -7.42
CA GLY A 291 31.77 9.52 -8.29
C GLY A 291 31.10 9.50 -9.67
N ILE A 292 30.11 10.37 -9.92
CA ILE A 292 29.41 10.52 -11.20
C ILE A 292 29.46 12.02 -11.58
N PRO A 293 29.92 12.37 -12.78
CA PRO A 293 30.02 13.77 -13.18
C PRO A 293 28.65 14.47 -13.16
N THR A 294 28.65 15.77 -12.96
CA THR A 294 27.46 16.61 -13.17
C THR A 294 27.01 16.54 -14.63
N PHE A 295 25.80 16.92 -14.94
CA PHE A 295 25.32 16.95 -16.32
C PHE A 295 26.20 17.83 -17.20
N THR A 296 26.56 19.02 -16.71
CA THR A 296 27.47 19.95 -17.42
C THR A 296 28.84 19.32 -17.76
N GLU A 297 29.44 18.57 -16.85
CA GLU A 297 30.68 17.85 -17.08
C GLU A 297 30.51 16.69 -18.05
N ALA A 298 29.40 15.96 -17.95
CA ALA A 298 29.06 14.86 -18.83
C ALA A 298 28.84 15.33 -20.28
N ILE A 299 28.05 16.36 -20.48
CA ILE A 299 27.79 16.98 -21.80
C ILE A 299 29.07 17.50 -22.41
N LYS A 300 29.90 18.26 -21.69
CA LYS A 300 31.16 18.77 -22.17
C LYS A 300 32.07 17.67 -22.72
N LYS A 301 31.99 16.47 -22.17
CA LYS A 301 32.79 15.31 -22.56
C LYS A 301 32.16 14.50 -23.68
N ALA A 302 30.84 14.31 -23.66
CA ALA A 302 30.14 13.31 -24.42
C ALA A 302 29.39 13.86 -25.64
N ASP A 303 28.82 15.06 -25.54
CA ASP A 303 28.07 15.69 -26.63
C ASP A 303 28.99 16.02 -27.78
N LYS A 304 28.86 15.31 -28.90
CA LYS A 304 29.67 15.45 -30.11
C LYS A 304 29.00 16.24 -31.20
N ASN A 305 27.70 16.28 -31.20
CA ASN A 305 26.89 16.95 -32.20
C ASN A 305 26.49 18.39 -31.77
N GLY A 306 26.65 18.72 -30.48
CA GLY A 306 26.40 20.07 -29.92
C GLY A 306 24.93 20.37 -29.71
N ASP A 307 24.05 19.35 -29.54
CA ASP A 307 22.62 19.53 -29.35
C ASP A 307 22.20 19.69 -27.89
N GLY A 308 23.12 19.53 -26.94
CA GLY A 308 22.91 19.75 -25.51
C GLY A 308 22.27 18.57 -24.75
N VAL A 309 22.14 17.43 -25.40
CA VAL A 309 21.63 16.17 -24.83
C VAL A 309 22.59 15.02 -25.18
N MET A 310 22.38 13.81 -24.66
CA MET A 310 23.22 12.65 -25.01
C MET A 310 22.36 11.55 -25.64
N ASN A 311 22.66 11.17 -26.88
CA ASN A 311 22.16 9.95 -27.49
C ASN A 311 22.88 8.70 -26.93
N GLU A 312 22.48 7.48 -27.38
CA GLU A 312 23.05 6.25 -26.85
C GLU A 312 24.56 6.11 -27.08
N GLN A 313 25.11 6.66 -28.19
CA GLN A 313 26.53 6.59 -28.47
C GLN A 313 27.31 7.54 -27.58
N GLU A 314 26.82 8.72 -27.36
CA GLU A 314 27.39 9.74 -26.47
C GLU A 314 27.32 9.33 -25.01
N LEU A 315 26.18 8.76 -24.57
CA LEU A 315 26.04 8.20 -23.24
C LEU A 315 27.16 7.18 -22.91
N LYS A 316 27.53 6.33 -23.86
CA LYS A 316 28.60 5.34 -23.67
C LYS A 316 29.98 5.94 -23.40
N ILE A 317 30.22 7.20 -23.74
CA ILE A 317 31.48 7.91 -23.44
C ILE A 317 31.61 8.17 -21.93
N VAL A 318 30.51 8.44 -21.24
CA VAL A 318 30.49 8.76 -19.79
C VAL A 318 30.02 7.61 -18.93
N GLU A 319 29.11 6.77 -19.46
CA GLU A 319 28.56 5.59 -18.79
C GLU A 319 28.61 4.34 -19.71
N PRO A 320 29.80 3.77 -19.99
CA PRO A 320 29.97 2.73 -21.01
C PRO A 320 29.22 1.43 -20.73
N LYS A 321 28.89 1.15 -19.47
CA LYS A 321 28.19 -0.06 -19.03
C LYS A 321 26.68 0.12 -18.88
N ARG A 322 26.16 1.33 -19.05
CA ARG A 322 24.75 1.61 -18.90
C ARG A 322 24.01 1.54 -20.23
N LYS A 323 22.79 1.06 -20.16
CA LYS A 323 21.86 1.06 -21.29
C LYS A 323 20.99 2.30 -21.19
N LEU A 324 20.74 2.94 -22.31
CA LEU A 324 19.97 4.17 -22.44
C LEU A 324 18.63 4.08 -21.68
N TYR A 325 17.84 3.06 -21.91
CA TYR A 325 16.51 2.89 -21.29
C TYR A 325 16.48 2.84 -19.76
N LEU A 326 17.64 2.72 -19.08
CA LEU A 326 17.75 2.76 -17.63
C LEU A 326 17.92 4.18 -17.08
N ILE A 327 18.20 5.14 -17.95
CA ILE A 327 18.47 6.54 -17.63
C ILE A 327 17.38 7.42 -18.23
N ASP A 328 17.06 7.24 -19.49
CA ASP A 328 16.02 7.91 -20.26
C ASP A 328 14.64 7.65 -19.62
N LEU A 329 14.12 8.66 -18.92
CA LEU A 329 12.89 8.56 -18.12
C LEU A 329 11.64 8.78 -18.96
N ASP A 330 11.71 9.57 -20.02
CA ASP A 330 10.58 9.91 -20.87
C ASP A 330 10.50 9.09 -22.17
N HIS A 331 11.54 8.27 -22.42
CA HIS A 331 11.65 7.36 -23.55
C HIS A 331 11.75 8.07 -24.91
N ASP A 332 12.32 9.26 -24.94
CA ASP A 332 12.59 10.02 -26.16
C ASP A 332 13.88 9.58 -26.87
N LYS A 333 14.65 8.65 -26.25
CA LYS A 333 15.95 8.09 -26.69
C LYS A 333 17.12 9.05 -26.54
N LEU A 334 16.97 10.07 -25.77
CA LEU A 334 18.01 11.02 -25.40
C LEU A 334 18.19 10.99 -23.87
N VAL A 335 19.24 11.61 -23.38
CA VAL A 335 19.48 11.85 -21.97
C VAL A 335 19.66 13.35 -21.79
N ASP A 336 18.64 13.96 -21.22
CA ASP A 336 18.66 15.37 -20.86
C ASP A 336 19.23 15.62 -19.45
N GLN A 337 19.17 16.85 -18.98
CA GLN A 337 19.63 17.22 -17.65
C GLN A 337 18.82 16.51 -16.55
N ARG A 338 17.50 16.39 -16.71
CA ARG A 338 16.63 15.75 -15.73
C ARG A 338 16.93 14.26 -15.59
N ASP A 339 17.06 13.56 -16.72
CA ASP A 339 17.43 12.14 -16.77
C ASP A 339 18.74 11.86 -16.06
N TRP A 340 19.74 12.69 -16.38
CA TRP A 340 21.09 12.56 -15.82
C TRP A 340 21.13 12.82 -14.32
N GLU A 341 20.47 13.87 -13.84
CA GLU A 341 20.43 14.16 -12.40
C GLU A 341 19.71 13.07 -11.62
N PHE A 342 18.59 12.52 -12.13
CA PHE A 342 17.95 11.37 -11.49
C PHE A 342 18.82 10.10 -11.57
N HIS A 343 19.54 9.89 -12.66
CA HIS A 343 20.54 8.82 -12.73
C HIS A 343 21.62 8.98 -11.64
N ARG A 344 22.15 10.19 -11.45
CA ARG A 344 23.12 10.50 -10.40
C ARG A 344 22.57 10.22 -9.01
N ILE A 345 21.39 10.77 -8.68
CA ILE A 345 20.74 10.57 -7.40
C ILE A 345 20.47 9.07 -7.15
N ARG A 346 20.00 8.35 -8.14
CA ARG A 346 19.76 6.90 -8.04
C ARG A 346 21.02 6.12 -7.70
N ARG A 347 22.18 6.52 -8.24
CA ARG A 347 23.45 5.84 -8.02
C ARG A 347 24.08 6.13 -6.67
N THR A 348 23.78 7.29 -6.10
CA THR A 348 24.36 7.76 -4.84
C THR A 348 23.40 7.62 -3.66
N SER A 349 22.08 7.53 -3.90
CA SER A 349 21.06 7.38 -2.86
C SER A 349 21.16 6.05 -2.11
N LYS A 350 20.80 6.06 -0.85
CA LYS A 350 20.76 4.89 0.01
C LYS A 350 19.34 4.54 0.40
N SER A 351 19.07 3.24 0.47
CA SER A 351 17.86 2.78 1.13
C SER A 351 17.84 3.24 2.58
N SER A 352 16.70 3.68 3.07
CA SER A 352 16.58 4.09 4.48
C SER A 352 15.19 3.86 5.04
N LEU A 353 15.13 3.53 6.32
CA LEU A 353 13.99 3.78 7.19
C LEU A 353 14.32 5.02 7.99
N MET A 354 13.55 6.07 7.81
CA MET A 354 13.71 7.35 8.51
C MET A 354 12.62 7.52 9.56
N ALA A 355 12.99 7.99 10.74
CA ALA A 355 12.07 8.45 11.78
C ALA A 355 12.19 9.97 11.90
N VAL A 356 11.13 10.66 11.53
CA VAL A 356 11.08 12.13 11.49
C VAL A 356 10.08 12.63 12.52
N ARG A 357 10.50 13.56 13.38
CA ARG A 357 9.61 14.26 14.31
C ARG A 357 8.93 15.42 13.60
N HIS A 358 7.61 15.46 13.71
CA HIS A 358 6.81 16.59 13.19
C HIS A 358 7.16 17.90 13.91
N GLY A 359 6.85 19.04 13.26
CA GLY A 359 6.92 20.39 13.88
C GLY A 359 7.86 21.37 13.18
N GLY A 360 8.56 20.94 12.12
CA GLY A 360 9.42 21.79 11.32
C GLY A 360 8.75 22.34 10.06
N ARG A 361 9.47 23.22 9.34
CA ARG A 361 9.09 23.76 8.01
C ARG A 361 10.34 23.80 7.10
N GLY A 362 10.11 23.67 5.80
CA GLY A 362 11.18 23.67 4.81
C GLY A 362 12.04 22.40 4.82
N ASN A 363 13.32 22.52 4.52
CA ASN A 363 14.23 21.38 4.49
C ASN A 363 14.69 20.98 5.90
N LEU A 364 14.31 19.80 6.34
CA LEU A 364 14.62 19.25 7.67
C LEU A 364 15.74 18.20 7.65
N THR A 365 16.41 18.01 6.54
CA THR A 365 17.38 16.91 6.32
C THR A 365 18.52 16.91 7.35
N GLU A 366 19.05 18.08 7.68
CA GLU A 366 20.19 18.23 8.61
C GLU A 366 19.76 18.92 9.92
N THR A 367 18.57 18.56 10.41
CA THR A 367 18.00 19.10 11.65
C THR A 367 17.70 17.98 12.64
N ASP A 368 17.42 18.33 13.88
CA ASP A 368 17.00 17.40 14.95
C ASP A 368 15.62 16.77 14.70
N HIS A 369 14.92 17.19 13.63
CA HIS A 369 13.68 16.54 13.19
C HIS A 369 13.93 15.15 12.61
N LEU A 370 15.06 14.90 11.94
CA LEU A 370 15.48 13.55 11.58
C LEU A 370 16.10 12.87 12.80
N VAL A 371 15.26 12.18 13.59
CA VAL A 371 15.65 11.64 14.90
C VAL A 371 16.61 10.46 14.76
N TRP A 372 16.32 9.52 13.85
CA TRP A 372 17.20 8.40 13.53
C TRP A 372 16.91 7.83 12.14
N SER A 373 17.85 7.09 11.60
CA SER A 373 17.69 6.35 10.36
C SER A 373 18.40 4.98 10.40
N LEU A 374 17.84 4.02 9.64
CA LEU A 374 18.40 2.68 9.45
C LEU A 374 18.56 2.38 7.97
N GLU A 375 19.77 1.91 7.55
CA GLU A 375 20.10 1.67 6.12
C GLU A 375 20.11 0.19 5.73
N LYS A 376 19.95 -0.73 6.68
CA LYS A 376 20.13 -2.18 6.45
C LYS A 376 18.87 -2.97 6.83
N PHE A 377 18.73 -4.16 6.18
CA PHE A 377 17.66 -5.11 6.43
C PHE A 377 16.24 -4.57 6.19
N LEU A 378 16.13 -3.60 5.31
CA LEU A 378 14.87 -2.95 4.97
C LEU A 378 14.04 -3.78 4.01
N PRO A 379 12.70 -3.80 4.15
CA PRO A 379 11.80 -4.41 3.19
C PRO A 379 11.73 -3.62 1.88
N ASN A 380 11.52 -4.31 0.76
CA ASN A 380 11.34 -3.67 -0.53
C ASN A 380 9.89 -3.16 -0.72
N VAL A 381 8.90 -4.02 -0.47
CA VAL A 381 7.48 -3.71 -0.69
C VAL A 381 6.73 -3.52 0.63
N PRO A 382 6.85 -4.42 1.63
CA PRO A 382 6.09 -4.29 2.86
C PRO A 382 6.34 -2.96 3.56
N SER A 383 5.26 -2.30 3.98
CA SER A 383 5.33 -1.16 4.87
C SER A 383 5.66 -1.61 6.29
N PRO A 384 6.34 -0.79 7.10
CA PRO A 384 6.50 -1.04 8.52
C PRO A 384 5.14 -1.17 9.25
N LEU A 385 5.16 -1.75 10.43
CA LEU A 385 4.05 -1.73 11.36
C LEU A 385 4.56 -1.28 12.71
N ILE A 386 3.86 -0.37 13.40
CA ILE A 386 4.07 -0.11 14.82
C ILE A 386 2.86 -0.68 15.56
N TYR A 387 3.10 -1.65 16.44
CA TYR A 387 2.07 -2.29 17.24
C TYR A 387 2.62 -2.57 18.63
N ASP A 388 1.88 -2.21 19.69
CA ASP A 388 2.32 -2.29 21.08
C ASP A 388 3.68 -1.62 21.33
N ASN A 389 3.91 -0.44 20.77
CA ASN A 389 5.18 0.32 20.87
C ASN A 389 6.42 -0.43 20.33
N VAL A 390 6.22 -1.39 19.44
CA VAL A 390 7.29 -2.09 18.72
C VAL A 390 7.15 -1.83 17.23
N LEU A 391 8.24 -1.45 16.57
CA LEU A 391 8.29 -1.30 15.12
C LEU A 391 8.74 -2.62 14.49
N TYR A 392 7.93 -3.15 13.58
CA TYR A 392 8.14 -4.42 12.88
C TYR A 392 8.49 -4.19 11.42
N LEU A 393 9.56 -4.84 10.95
CA LEU A 393 9.98 -4.88 9.55
C LEU A 393 10.09 -6.34 9.11
N ILE A 394 9.38 -6.72 8.07
CA ILE A 394 9.55 -8.04 7.44
C ILE A 394 10.12 -7.91 6.05
N LYS A 395 11.22 -8.61 5.79
CA LYS A 395 11.95 -8.60 4.52
C LYS A 395 11.91 -9.99 3.88
N ASP A 396 12.12 -10.01 2.56
CA ASP A 396 12.29 -11.25 1.78
C ASP A 396 13.28 -12.23 2.45
N GLY A 397 12.92 -13.51 2.38
CA GLY A 397 13.61 -14.58 3.11
C GLY A 397 13.19 -14.69 4.56
N GLY A 398 12.10 -14.02 4.97
CA GLY A 398 11.55 -14.09 6.33
C GLY A 398 12.43 -13.45 7.39
N ILE A 399 13.22 -12.44 7.03
CA ILE A 399 14.02 -11.69 7.99
C ILE A 399 13.13 -10.67 8.67
N LEU A 400 12.85 -10.91 9.96
CA LEU A 400 12.09 -10.01 10.81
C LEU A 400 13.05 -9.19 11.68
N SER A 401 12.83 -7.88 11.70
CA SER A 401 13.46 -6.97 12.65
C SER A 401 12.40 -6.33 13.52
N THR A 402 12.66 -6.24 14.82
CA THR A 402 11.85 -5.49 15.78
C THR A 402 12.71 -4.41 16.42
N LEU A 403 12.18 -3.19 16.50
CA LEU A 403 12.91 -2.01 16.96
C LEU A 403 12.08 -1.20 17.94
N ASP A 404 12.77 -0.45 18.76
CA ASP A 404 12.19 0.66 19.48
C ASP A 404 11.86 1.80 18.50
N PRO A 405 10.60 2.24 18.38
CA PRO A 405 10.24 3.29 17.44
C PRO A 405 10.84 4.66 17.82
N GLN A 406 11.12 4.93 19.08
CA GLN A 406 11.65 6.22 19.51
C GLN A 406 13.16 6.38 19.23
N THR A 407 13.91 5.30 19.39
CA THR A 407 15.39 5.34 19.32
C THR A 407 15.96 4.65 18.10
N GLY A 408 15.18 3.78 17.42
CA GLY A 408 15.68 2.92 16.34
C GLY A 408 16.53 1.75 16.83
N GLU A 409 16.65 1.54 18.15
CA GLU A 409 17.37 0.39 18.71
C GLU A 409 16.74 -0.93 18.29
N ILE A 410 17.55 -1.84 17.77
CA ILE A 410 17.10 -3.16 17.35
C ILE A 410 16.95 -4.07 18.55
N PHE A 411 15.74 -4.40 18.94
CA PHE A 411 15.46 -5.39 19.99
C PHE A 411 15.81 -6.80 19.54
N LYS A 412 15.43 -7.16 18.32
CA LYS A 412 15.72 -8.45 17.74
C LYS A 412 15.73 -8.41 16.24
N GLN A 413 16.63 -9.17 15.64
CA GLN A 413 16.68 -9.40 14.21
C GLN A 413 17.01 -10.85 13.93
N GLY A 414 16.26 -11.48 13.06
CA GLY A 414 16.50 -12.87 12.72
C GLY A 414 15.52 -13.41 11.69
N ARG A 415 15.78 -14.62 11.25
CA ARG A 415 14.94 -15.32 10.28
C ARG A 415 13.82 -16.10 10.98
N LEU A 416 12.61 -15.88 10.52
CA LEU A 416 11.46 -16.69 10.94
C LEU A 416 11.65 -18.13 10.43
N ARG A 417 11.33 -19.12 11.27
CA ARG A 417 11.47 -20.54 10.92
C ARG A 417 10.53 -20.89 9.76
N LYS A 418 11.06 -21.59 8.74
CA LYS A 418 10.30 -22.05 7.56
C LYS A 418 9.64 -20.93 6.74
N ALA A 419 10.15 -19.72 6.80
CA ALA A 419 9.58 -18.53 6.18
C ALA A 419 10.53 -17.93 5.11
N LEU A 420 11.16 -18.77 4.29
CA LEU A 420 12.18 -18.40 3.29
C LEU A 420 11.63 -17.70 2.04
N ASP A 421 10.37 -17.31 2.05
CA ASP A 421 9.67 -16.78 0.89
C ASP A 421 9.91 -15.28 0.66
N LYS A 422 9.34 -14.77 -0.44
CA LYS A 422 9.18 -13.34 -0.67
C LYS A 422 8.00 -12.81 0.15
N TYR A 423 8.12 -11.57 0.60
CA TYR A 423 7.09 -10.85 1.33
C TYR A 423 6.71 -9.59 0.57
N TYR A 424 5.48 -9.53 0.08
CA TYR A 424 4.89 -8.35 -0.56
C TYR A 424 3.80 -7.73 0.33
N ALA A 425 3.05 -8.56 1.06
CA ALA A 425 2.06 -8.09 2.00
C ALA A 425 2.72 -7.43 3.21
N SER A 426 2.17 -6.27 3.61
CA SER A 426 2.58 -5.58 4.83
C SER A 426 2.04 -6.29 6.07
N PRO A 427 2.73 -6.26 7.21
CA PRO A 427 2.23 -6.78 8.47
C PRO A 427 0.94 -6.08 8.91
N VAL A 428 0.08 -6.81 9.60
CA VAL A 428 -1.15 -6.31 10.23
C VAL A 428 -1.15 -6.67 11.71
N GLY A 429 -1.44 -5.68 12.56
CA GLY A 429 -1.56 -5.83 14.02
C GLY A 429 -3.02 -5.89 14.45
N ALA A 430 -3.41 -6.90 15.21
CA ALA A 430 -4.73 -7.01 15.83
C ALA A 430 -4.73 -8.07 16.93
N ASP A 431 -5.58 -7.93 17.94
CA ASP A 431 -5.84 -8.96 18.97
C ASP A 431 -4.55 -9.50 19.60
N ASP A 432 -3.64 -8.61 19.98
CA ASP A 432 -2.30 -8.95 20.53
C ASP A 432 -1.43 -9.80 19.62
N LYS A 433 -1.70 -9.78 18.30
CA LYS A 433 -0.98 -10.57 17.29
C LYS A 433 -0.48 -9.70 16.15
N VAL A 434 0.61 -10.11 15.52
CA VAL A 434 1.09 -9.53 14.26
C VAL A 434 1.01 -10.60 13.17
N TYR A 435 0.22 -10.33 12.16
CA TYR A 435 0.02 -11.20 11.00
C TYR A 435 0.98 -10.83 9.88
N MET A 436 1.74 -11.81 9.39
CA MET A 436 2.70 -11.65 8.28
C MET A 436 2.44 -12.73 7.24
N ILE A 437 2.23 -12.33 5.98
CA ILE A 437 1.87 -13.24 4.89
C ILE A 437 2.98 -13.22 3.84
N SER A 438 3.50 -14.39 3.51
CA SER A 438 4.48 -14.57 2.43
C SER A 438 3.81 -14.88 1.09
N HIS A 439 4.54 -14.66 -0.01
CA HIS A 439 4.04 -14.91 -1.37
C HIS A 439 3.57 -16.36 -1.60
N ARG A 440 4.27 -17.34 -1.06
CA ARG A 440 3.86 -18.77 -1.14
C ARG A 440 2.74 -19.13 -0.18
N ALA A 441 2.45 -18.30 0.82
CA ALA A 441 1.29 -18.49 1.69
C ALA A 441 -0.04 -18.14 1.01
N GLN A 442 -0.05 -17.72 -0.25
CA GLN A 442 -1.26 -17.76 -1.07
C GLN A 442 -1.83 -19.19 -1.21
N GLY A 443 -1.22 -20.18 -0.60
CA GLY A 443 -1.71 -21.53 -0.39
C GLY A 443 -1.25 -22.20 0.91
N ARG A 444 -0.47 -21.54 1.79
CA ARG A 444 0.03 -22.13 3.05
C ARG A 444 0.39 -21.10 4.10
N ARG A 445 -0.35 -21.11 5.21
CA ARG A 445 -0.02 -20.51 6.51
C ARG A 445 0.26 -19.03 6.53
N SER A 446 -0.76 -18.28 6.85
CA SER A 446 -0.68 -17.06 7.63
C SER A 446 -0.43 -17.44 9.08
N VAL A 447 0.35 -16.69 9.74
CA VAL A 447 0.76 -16.68 11.13
C VAL A 447 2.16 -17.22 11.31
N GLY A 448 3.11 -16.32 11.34
CA GLY A 448 4.25 -16.55 12.20
C GLY A 448 3.71 -16.53 13.62
N ASP A 449 3.52 -17.71 14.22
CA ASP A 449 3.69 -17.83 15.64
C ASP A 449 5.11 -17.34 15.87
N THR A 450 5.21 -16.06 16.24
CA THR A 450 6.49 -15.45 16.50
C THR A 450 6.94 -16.05 17.82
N ASP A 451 7.90 -16.98 17.78
CA ASP A 451 8.77 -17.28 18.94
C ASP A 451 9.54 -16.01 19.39
N PHE A 452 9.02 -14.85 19.06
CA PHE A 452 9.47 -13.55 19.52
C PHE A 452 8.74 -13.25 20.82
N PRO A 453 9.45 -13.16 21.94
CA PRO A 453 8.83 -12.82 23.21
C PRO A 453 8.12 -11.47 23.09
N ARG A 454 6.87 -11.41 23.49
CA ARG A 454 6.15 -10.16 23.68
C ARG A 454 6.95 -9.31 24.65
N LEU A 455 7.44 -8.19 24.21
CA LEU A 455 8.03 -7.18 25.08
C LEU A 455 6.88 -6.37 25.69
N ARG A 456 6.14 -6.99 26.61
CA ARG A 456 5.45 -6.20 27.63
C ARG A 456 6.51 -5.76 28.64
N GLY A 457 6.46 -4.53 29.09
CA GLY A 457 7.19 -4.12 30.27
C GLY A 457 6.88 -5.09 31.41
N GLY A 458 7.78 -6.06 31.66
CA GLY A 458 7.70 -7.07 32.72
C GLY A 458 7.12 -8.42 32.32
N GLY A 459 7.98 -9.40 32.01
CA GLY A 459 7.73 -10.84 32.17
C GLY A 459 7.46 -11.67 30.93
N LEU A 460 8.41 -12.51 30.58
CA LEU A 460 8.40 -13.58 29.58
C LEU A 460 7.46 -14.74 29.94
N ARG A 461 6.63 -15.22 28.97
CA ARG A 461 6.03 -16.57 29.00
C ARG A 461 6.00 -17.23 27.60
N HIS A 462 6.29 -18.54 27.56
CA HIS A 462 6.43 -19.37 26.36
C HIS A 462 5.12 -20.09 26.00
N ALA A 463 4.88 -20.34 24.68
CA ALA A 463 3.91 -21.34 24.20
C ALA A 463 4.44 -22.16 23.00
N ARG A 464 4.07 -23.44 22.96
CA ARG A 464 4.63 -24.53 22.12
C ARG A 464 3.77 -24.95 20.91
N HIS A 465 4.45 -25.54 19.94
CA HIS A 465 4.16 -26.12 18.61
C HIS A 465 2.91 -26.97 18.34
N ARG A 466 2.48 -27.06 17.03
CA ARG A 466 2.42 -28.29 16.21
C ARG A 466 2.16 -28.07 14.70
N ARG A 467 2.53 -29.09 13.87
CA ARG A 467 2.77 -29.20 12.40
C ARG A 467 1.48 -29.52 11.59
N GLU A 468 1.34 -29.35 10.28
CA GLU A 468 1.86 -29.79 8.99
C GLU A 468 0.97 -29.36 7.77
N SER A 469 1.51 -29.45 6.55
CA SER A 469 1.14 -28.89 5.21
C SER A 469 0.08 -29.71 4.40
N PRO A 470 -0.31 -29.47 3.10
CA PRO A 470 0.23 -28.71 1.96
C PRO A 470 -0.74 -28.04 0.92
N VAL A 471 -0.18 -27.20 0.03
CA VAL A 471 -0.24 -26.89 -1.44
C VAL A 471 -1.55 -26.62 -2.20
N TYR A 472 -1.70 -25.50 -2.97
CA TYR A 472 -1.76 -25.28 -4.44
C TYR A 472 -2.30 -23.92 -4.90
N SER A 473 -1.68 -23.39 -5.92
CA SER A 473 -2.00 -22.68 -7.19
C SER A 473 -2.52 -21.24 -7.21
N ASP A 474 -2.01 -20.53 -8.22
CA ASP A 474 -2.23 -19.16 -8.65
C ASP A 474 -3.71 -18.82 -8.95
N SER A 475 -4.41 -18.31 -7.95
CA SER A 475 -5.69 -17.65 -8.13
C SER A 475 -5.94 -16.74 -6.92
N GLN A 476 -6.35 -15.49 -7.14
CA GLN A 476 -6.70 -14.59 -6.06
C GLN A 476 -8.03 -15.00 -5.42
N TYR A 477 -8.02 -15.15 -4.10
CA TYR A 477 -9.19 -15.39 -3.30
C TYR A 477 -9.31 -14.30 -2.24
N ALA A 478 -10.48 -13.73 -2.09
CA ALA A 478 -10.82 -12.96 -0.89
C ALA A 478 -11.20 -13.95 0.21
N LEU A 479 -10.44 -13.95 1.30
CA LEU A 479 -10.66 -14.78 2.49
C LEU A 479 -11.04 -13.87 3.65
N LEU A 480 -12.17 -14.12 4.28
CA LEU A 480 -12.54 -13.55 5.56
C LEU A 480 -12.45 -14.62 6.64
N SER A 481 -11.68 -14.34 7.69
CA SER A 481 -11.68 -15.15 8.91
C SER A 481 -12.50 -14.41 9.99
N GLY A 482 -13.43 -15.13 10.59
CA GLY A 482 -14.24 -14.63 11.70
C GLY A 482 -13.86 -15.27 13.04
N PRO A 483 -14.36 -14.74 14.18
CA PRO A 483 -14.21 -15.38 15.47
C PRO A 483 -14.86 -16.77 15.45
N THR A 484 -14.19 -17.76 16.04
CA THR A 484 -14.76 -19.11 16.23
C THR A 484 -15.84 -19.05 17.29
N ASP A 485 -17.11 -19.04 16.86
CA ASP A 485 -18.22 -19.21 17.79
C ASP A 485 -18.29 -20.69 18.22
N LYS A 486 -17.93 -20.98 19.47
CA LYS A 486 -18.00 -22.31 20.07
C LYS A 486 -19.44 -22.85 20.20
N SER A 487 -20.44 -22.10 19.80
CA SER A 487 -21.86 -22.47 19.94
C SER A 487 -22.43 -23.30 18.78
N ILE A 488 -21.68 -23.55 17.70
CA ILE A 488 -22.18 -24.26 16.50
C ILE A 488 -21.90 -25.78 16.54
N GLU A 489 -21.03 -26.28 17.42
CA GLU A 489 -20.77 -27.73 17.51
C GLU A 489 -21.87 -28.60 18.14
N ALA A 490 -22.95 -28.03 18.64
CA ALA A 490 -24.00 -28.76 19.37
C ALA A 490 -25.24 -29.19 18.53
N ARG A 491 -25.24 -29.01 17.20
CA ARG A 491 -26.40 -29.34 16.35
C ARG A 491 -26.16 -30.23 15.13
N ALA A 492 -25.11 -31.04 15.15
CA ALA A 492 -24.86 -32.04 14.09
C ALA A 492 -24.89 -33.48 14.59
N SER A 493 -25.68 -33.79 15.62
CA SER A 493 -25.98 -35.17 16.04
C SER A 493 -27.37 -35.28 16.63
N SER A 494 -28.37 -35.37 15.75
CA SER A 494 -29.62 -36.10 16.00
C SER A 494 -30.31 -36.41 14.66
#